data_9b805571b60427ce3e990649b5d7d3bd
#
_entry.id   9b805571b60427ce3e990649b5d7d3bd
#
_cell.length_a   1.000
_cell.length_b   1.000
_cell.length_c   1.000
_cell.angle_alpha   90.00
_cell.angle_beta   90.00
_cell.angle_gamma   90.00
#
_symmetry.space_group_name_H-M   'P 1'
#
loop_
_entity.id
_entity.type
_entity.pdbx_description
1 polymer ?
#
loop_
_entity_poly.entity_id
_entity_poly.type
_entity_poly.pdbx_seq_one_letter_code
_entity_poly.pdbx_strand_id
1 'polypeptide(L)'
;DCTFEFGKATLQESSFPVLDELVAYLNRKTDERIEIGGHTDNVGNKVSNQKLSEERANSVRDYLLSKGIAPDRVTAKGYGMSEPIEDNRTEDGRAKNRRTEVKILE
;
A
#
# COMPACT_ATOMS: atom_id res chain seq x y z
N ASP A 1 -8.89 2.15 2.96
CA ASP A 1 -7.52 1.73 3.21
C ASP A 1 -7.37 0.21 3.10
N CYS A 2 -6.19 -0.26 2.70
CA CYS A 2 -5.95 -1.69 2.56
C CYS A 2 -5.60 -2.31 3.90
N THR A 3 -6.15 -3.50 4.16
CA THR A 3 -5.81 -4.27 5.35
C THR A 3 -5.14 -5.59 4.94
N PHE A 4 -4.23 -6.05 5.79
CA PHE A 4 -3.45 -7.26 5.56
C PHE A 4 -3.59 -8.20 6.76
N GLU A 5 -3.32 -9.49 6.52
CA GLU A 5 -3.20 -10.43 7.63
C GLU A 5 -2.00 -10.03 8.49
N PHE A 6 -2.11 -10.27 9.79
CA PHE A 6 -1.10 -9.84 10.76
C PHE A 6 0.30 -10.32 10.37
N GLY A 7 1.24 -9.38 10.28
CA GLY A 7 2.63 -9.67 9.95
C GLY A 7 2.88 -10.18 8.54
N LYS A 8 1.89 -10.12 7.66
CA LYS A 8 1.97 -10.67 6.31
C LYS A 8 1.60 -9.63 5.26
N ALA A 9 1.90 -9.95 4.01
CA ALA A 9 1.51 -9.15 2.86
C ALA A 9 0.25 -9.70 2.15
N THR A 10 -0.45 -10.64 2.78
CA THR A 10 -1.70 -11.20 2.25
C THR A 10 -2.85 -10.23 2.49
N LEU A 11 -3.48 -9.78 1.41
CA LEU A 11 -4.63 -8.87 1.50
C LEU A 11 -5.84 -9.56 2.13
N GLN A 12 -6.51 -8.86 3.02
CA GLN A 12 -7.79 -9.32 3.57
C GLN A 12 -8.92 -8.97 2.60
N GLU A 13 -9.98 -9.76 2.63
CA GLU A 13 -11.14 -9.57 1.74
C GLU A 13 -11.76 -8.17 1.86
N SER A 14 -11.70 -7.58 3.03
CA SER A 14 -12.22 -6.22 3.25
C SER A 14 -11.51 -5.15 2.42
N SER A 15 -10.33 -5.45 1.88
CA SER A 15 -9.58 -4.54 1.01
C SER A 15 -10.09 -4.54 -0.42
N PHE A 16 -10.72 -5.62 -0.87
CA PHE A 16 -11.07 -5.78 -2.28
C PHE A 16 -12.07 -4.73 -2.79
N PRO A 17 -13.14 -4.36 -2.06
CA PRO A 17 -14.03 -3.30 -2.54
C PRO A 17 -13.30 -1.96 -2.74
N VAL A 18 -12.38 -1.61 -1.85
CA VAL A 18 -11.60 -0.37 -1.96
C VAL A 18 -10.69 -0.42 -3.19
N LEU A 19 -10.03 -1.55 -3.41
CA LEU A 19 -9.15 -1.74 -4.56
C LEU A 19 -9.94 -1.79 -5.87
N ASP A 20 -11.14 -2.36 -5.85
CA ASP A 20 -12.00 -2.38 -7.03
C ASP A 20 -12.46 -0.97 -7.42
N GLU A 21 -12.67 -0.09 -6.45
CA GLU A 21 -12.95 1.32 -6.73
C GLU A 21 -11.75 1.98 -7.41
N LEU A 22 -10.54 1.67 -6.96
CA LEU A 22 -9.31 2.17 -7.58
C LEU A 22 -9.17 1.65 -9.01
N VAL A 23 -9.49 0.38 -9.25
CA VAL A 23 -9.50 -0.19 -10.60
C VAL A 23 -10.47 0.59 -11.50
N ALA A 24 -11.67 0.85 -11.01
CA ALA A 24 -12.67 1.63 -11.77
C ALA A 24 -12.16 3.03 -12.07
N TYR A 25 -11.52 3.68 -11.10
CA TYR A 25 -10.93 5.00 -11.29
C TYR A 25 -9.86 4.96 -12.40
N LEU A 26 -8.95 3.99 -12.34
CA LEU A 26 -7.86 3.88 -13.31
C LEU A 26 -8.40 3.55 -14.72
N ASN A 27 -9.50 2.82 -14.81
CA ASN A 27 -10.14 2.53 -16.09
C ASN A 27 -10.80 3.77 -16.70
N ARG A 28 -11.20 4.74 -15.87
CA ARG A 28 -11.73 6.03 -16.37
C ARG A 28 -10.60 7.01 -16.71
N LYS A 29 -9.51 6.97 -15.97
CA LYS A 29 -8.37 7.89 -16.14
C LYS A 29 -7.21 7.14 -16.78
N THR A 30 -7.36 6.80 -18.05
CA THR A 30 -6.48 5.87 -18.76
C THR A 30 -5.03 6.37 -18.93
N ASP A 31 -4.79 7.67 -18.78
CA ASP A 31 -3.46 8.26 -18.92
C ASP A 31 -2.70 8.37 -17.58
N GLU A 32 -3.36 8.13 -16.47
CA GLU A 32 -2.73 8.29 -15.16
C GLU A 32 -1.89 7.07 -14.79
N ARG A 33 -0.75 7.37 -14.16
CA ARG A 33 0.11 6.38 -13.52
C ARG A 33 0.10 6.64 -12.04
N ILE A 34 0.27 5.58 -11.25
CA ILE A 34 0.23 5.67 -9.79
C ILE A 34 1.43 4.95 -9.17
N GLU A 35 1.77 5.36 -7.96
CA GLU A 35 2.69 4.65 -7.09
C GLU A 35 1.91 4.16 -5.87
N ILE A 36 2.07 2.88 -5.56
CA ILE A 36 1.55 2.31 -4.32
C ILE A 36 2.68 2.37 -3.30
N GLY A 37 2.48 3.09 -2.21
CA GLY A 37 3.46 3.23 -1.14
C GLY A 37 3.06 2.45 0.09
N GLY A 38 3.93 1.56 0.58
CA GLY A 38 3.72 0.83 1.81
C GLY A 38 4.44 1.48 2.98
N HIS A 39 3.78 1.58 4.11
CA HIS A 39 4.32 2.22 5.31
C HIS A 39 4.11 1.36 6.54
N THR A 40 5.03 1.46 7.50
CA THR A 40 4.94 0.76 8.79
C THR A 40 5.05 1.77 9.93
N ASP A 41 4.76 1.29 11.16
CA ASP A 41 5.16 2.01 12.36
C ASP A 41 6.64 1.75 12.64
N ASN A 42 7.12 2.16 13.82
CA ASN A 42 8.53 2.01 14.18
C ASN A 42 8.79 0.82 15.11
N VAL A 43 7.82 -0.07 15.28
CA VAL A 43 8.00 -1.26 16.13
C VAL A 43 8.74 -2.34 15.36
N GLY A 44 9.75 -2.93 15.98
CA GLY A 44 10.50 -4.02 15.41
C GLY A 44 11.72 -3.57 14.62
N ASN A 45 12.21 -4.47 13.77
CA ASN A 45 13.44 -4.29 13.03
C ASN A 45 13.21 -3.43 11.78
N LYS A 46 14.08 -2.44 11.58
CA LYS A 46 13.98 -1.52 10.44
C LYS A 46 14.05 -2.24 9.10
N VAL A 47 14.93 -3.21 8.97
CA VAL A 47 15.09 -3.97 7.72
C VAL A 47 13.86 -4.82 7.44
N SER A 48 13.33 -5.49 8.46
CA SER A 48 12.11 -6.30 8.33
C SER A 48 10.90 -5.44 7.97
N ASN A 49 10.78 -4.25 8.56
CA ASN A 49 9.69 -3.32 8.25
C ASN A 49 9.80 -2.81 6.81
N GLN A 50 11.00 -2.52 6.36
CA GLN A 50 11.22 -2.10 4.97
C GLN A 50 10.77 -3.21 4.01
N LYS A 51 11.20 -4.44 4.27
CA LYS A 51 10.83 -5.58 3.43
C LYS A 51 9.32 -5.82 3.43
N LEU A 52 8.68 -5.78 4.60
CA LEU A 52 7.23 -5.99 4.71
C LEU A 52 6.47 -4.90 3.95
N SER A 53 6.90 -3.64 4.06
CA SER A 53 6.24 -2.54 3.35
C SER A 53 6.35 -2.70 1.84
N GLU A 54 7.49 -3.18 1.34
CA GLU A 54 7.67 -3.48 -0.08
C GLU A 54 6.75 -4.62 -0.53
N GLU A 55 6.69 -5.68 0.25
CA GLU A 55 5.83 -6.83 -0.07
C GLU A 55 4.35 -6.46 -0.07
N ARG A 56 3.93 -5.62 0.88
CA ARG A 56 2.55 -5.15 0.95
C ARG A 56 2.19 -4.24 -0.23
N ALA A 57 3.09 -3.34 -0.61
CA ALA A 57 2.88 -2.49 -1.78
C ALA A 57 2.78 -3.35 -3.05
N ASN A 58 3.63 -4.36 -3.17
CA ASN A 58 3.59 -5.28 -4.31
C ASN A 58 2.31 -6.12 -4.34
N SER A 59 1.78 -6.51 -3.18
CA SER A 59 0.51 -7.26 -3.13
C SER A 59 -0.65 -6.42 -3.69
N VAL A 60 -0.68 -5.13 -3.39
CA VAL A 60 -1.69 -4.22 -3.94
C VAL A 60 -1.49 -4.10 -5.45
N ARG A 61 -0.26 -3.90 -5.89
CA ARG A 61 0.06 -3.82 -7.33
C ARG A 61 -0.40 -5.08 -8.06
N ASP A 62 -0.07 -6.25 -7.52
CA ASP A 62 -0.43 -7.52 -8.14
C ASP A 62 -1.95 -7.67 -8.27
N TYR A 63 -2.70 -7.22 -7.27
CA TYR A 63 -4.16 -7.23 -7.36
C TYR A 63 -4.66 -6.37 -8.52
N LEU A 64 -4.13 -5.15 -8.66
CA LEU A 64 -4.52 -4.25 -9.74
C LEU A 64 -4.17 -4.84 -11.11
N LEU A 65 -3.01 -5.46 -11.23
CA LEU A 65 -2.60 -6.14 -12.47
C LEU A 65 -3.54 -7.29 -12.81
N SER A 66 -3.97 -8.05 -11.79
CA SER A 66 -4.92 -9.15 -11.99
C SER A 66 -6.28 -8.68 -12.49
N LYS A 67 -6.60 -7.40 -12.29
CA LYS A 67 -7.85 -6.79 -12.76
C LYS A 67 -7.68 -6.08 -14.11
N GLY A 68 -6.54 -6.25 -14.76
CA GLY A 68 -6.32 -5.75 -16.12
C GLY A 68 -5.64 -4.39 -16.22
N ILE A 69 -5.18 -3.82 -15.10
CA ILE A 69 -4.41 -2.58 -15.14
C ILE A 69 -3.00 -2.89 -15.67
N ALA A 70 -2.54 -2.10 -16.64
CA ALA A 70 -1.25 -2.33 -17.29
C ALA A 70 -0.09 -2.14 -16.32
N PRO A 71 0.94 -3.01 -16.38
CA PRO A 71 2.08 -2.94 -15.44
C PRO A 71 2.83 -1.62 -15.43
N ASP A 72 2.93 -0.94 -16.57
CA ASP A 72 3.65 0.32 -16.67
C ASP A 72 2.89 1.51 -16.03
N ARG A 73 1.66 1.30 -15.62
CA ARG A 73 0.85 2.34 -14.96
C ARG A 73 0.95 2.31 -13.45
N VAL A 74 1.51 1.24 -12.86
CA VAL A 74 1.54 1.05 -11.42
C VAL A 74 2.94 0.69 -10.97
N THR A 75 3.51 1.49 -10.07
CA THR A 75 4.75 1.14 -9.39
C THR A 75 4.46 0.89 -7.92
N ALA A 76 5.29 0.06 -7.29
CA ALA A 76 5.17 -0.25 -5.87
C ALA A 76 6.46 0.13 -5.17
N LYS A 77 6.35 0.80 -4.02
CA LYS A 77 7.50 1.20 -3.24
C LYS A 77 7.24 1.01 -1.75
N GLY A 78 8.21 0.42 -1.05
CA GLY A 78 8.17 0.32 0.39
C GLY A 78 8.93 1.48 1.02
N TYR A 79 8.27 2.21 1.90
CA TYR A 79 8.87 3.31 2.65
C TYR A 79 9.26 2.89 4.07
N GLY A 80 8.86 1.69 4.49
CA GLY A 80 9.13 1.23 5.84
C GLY A 80 8.62 2.20 6.88
N MET A 81 9.44 2.51 7.87
CA MET A 81 9.09 3.44 8.95
C MET A 81 9.56 4.87 8.70
N SER A 82 10.03 5.19 7.49
CA SER A 82 10.70 6.46 7.20
C SER A 82 9.76 7.67 7.08
N GLU A 83 8.46 7.44 6.88
CA GLU A 83 7.50 8.53 6.64
C GLU A 83 6.26 8.41 7.54
N PRO A 84 6.43 8.60 8.85
CA PRO A 84 5.29 8.56 9.76
C PRO A 84 4.39 9.79 9.54
N ILE A 85 3.08 9.58 9.69
CA ILE A 85 2.10 10.67 9.63
C ILE A 85 1.55 11.01 11.02
N GLU A 86 1.80 10.15 12.01
CA GLU A 86 1.35 10.32 13.37
C GLU A 86 2.43 9.89 14.35
N ASP A 87 2.16 10.10 15.63
CA ASP A 87 3.11 9.81 16.71
C ASP A 87 3.21 8.30 16.94
N ASN A 88 4.40 7.74 16.76
CA ASN A 88 4.67 6.31 17.00
C ASN A 88 4.69 5.94 18.48
N ARG A 89 4.65 6.91 19.39
CA ARG A 89 4.63 6.64 20.84
C ARG A 89 3.29 6.15 21.34
N THR A 90 2.22 6.34 20.56
CA THR A 90 0.89 5.86 20.90
C THR A 90 0.45 4.76 19.95
N GLU A 91 -0.41 3.86 20.42
CA GLU A 91 -0.94 2.80 19.54
C GLU A 91 -1.85 3.40 18.46
N ASP A 92 -2.62 4.42 18.77
CA ASP A 92 -3.46 5.09 17.77
C ASP A 92 -2.60 5.70 16.65
N GLY A 93 -1.48 6.33 17.00
CA GLY A 93 -0.56 6.89 16.02
C GLY A 93 0.12 5.82 15.19
N ARG A 94 0.58 4.74 15.85
CA ARG A 94 1.19 3.61 15.13
C ARG A 94 0.22 2.98 14.14
N ALA A 95 -1.05 2.81 14.54
CA ALA A 95 -2.06 2.24 13.65
C ALA A 95 -2.25 3.09 12.39
N LYS A 96 -2.20 4.41 12.52
CA LYS A 96 -2.30 5.31 11.37
C LYS A 96 -1.06 5.27 10.49
N ASN A 97 0.10 4.99 11.06
CA ASN A 97 1.34 4.86 10.29
C ASN A 97 1.40 3.55 9.49
N ARG A 98 0.74 2.49 9.97
CA ARG A 98 0.62 1.22 9.24
C ARG A 98 -0.42 1.38 8.14
N ARG A 99 0.01 1.84 6.97
CA ARG A 99 -0.91 2.19 5.89
C ARG A 99 -0.32 1.91 4.51
N THR A 100 -1.19 1.88 3.53
CA THR A 100 -0.82 1.87 2.12
C THR A 100 -1.40 3.14 1.49
N GLU A 101 -0.57 3.86 0.73
CA GLU A 101 -0.98 5.09 0.07
C GLU A 101 -0.94 4.94 -1.44
N VAL A 102 -1.84 5.65 -2.12
CA VAL A 102 -1.85 5.74 -3.58
C VAL A 102 -1.46 7.16 -3.95
N LYS A 103 -0.42 7.29 -4.76
CA LYS A 103 0.07 8.59 -5.22
C LYS A 103 -0.07 8.67 -6.73
N ILE A 104 -0.74 9.71 -7.22
CA ILE A 104 -0.87 9.94 -8.65
C ILE A 104 0.44 10.52 -9.18
N LEU A 105 0.99 9.91 -10.21
CA LEU A 105 2.20 10.36 -10.89
C LEU A 105 1.80 11.05 -12.18
N GLU A 106 2.52 12.10 -12.51
CA GLU A 106 2.29 12.83 -13.75
C GLU A 106 3.30 12.52 -14.81
#